data_69b9fe19c594039262afe758a71d6324
#
_entry.id   69b9fe19c594039262afe758a71d6324
#
_cell.length_a   1.000
_cell.length_b   1.000
_cell.length_c   1.000
_cell.angle_alpha   90.00
_cell.angle_beta   90.00
_cell.angle_gamma   90.00
#
_symmetry.space_group_name_H-M   'P 1'
#
loop_
_entity.id
_entity.type
_entity.pdbx_description
1 polymer ?
#
loop_
_entity_poly.entity_id
_entity_poly.type
_entity_poly.pdbx_seq_one_letter_code
_entity_poly.pdbx_strand_id
1 'polypeptide(L)'
;MSTDVRRADAPVVVIGPMGAGKTSVGKRVAKALGVPFTDTDRVIVREHGPIPGIFADRGEPAFRALEAQAVRAALATGGVIAVGGGAVTHADTRQALSGARIVLLTVSPEAVADRIAGSDRPLLANGGIDAWQTIMDERAATYAELAHVVVDTSRRPMSRVVDEVVTWLRSDAGTTAAPGSTTTSTTSTEGAP
;
A
#
# COMPACT_ATOMS: atom_id res chain seq x y z
N MET A 1 11.16 -7.90 28.15
CA MET A 1 10.16 -8.82 27.58
C MET A 1 9.32 -8.00 26.63
N SER A 2 9.49 -8.06 25.51
CA SER A 2 9.43 -8.73 24.26
C SER A 2 8.71 -7.83 23.24
N THR A 3 9.43 -6.87 22.63
CA THR A 3 8.95 -6.07 21.48
C THR A 3 8.99 -6.87 20.17
N ASP A 4 9.69 -7.97 20.17
CA ASP A 4 9.99 -8.77 18.97
C ASP A 4 8.82 -9.66 18.49
N VAL A 5 8.04 -10.21 19.40
CA VAL A 5 6.89 -11.08 19.06
C VAL A 5 5.74 -10.29 18.42
N ARG A 6 5.59 -9.01 18.75
CA ARG A 6 4.50 -8.14 18.23
C ARG A 6 4.64 -7.73 16.77
N ARG A 7 5.83 -7.76 16.19
CA ARG A 7 6.03 -7.33 14.79
C ARG A 7 5.70 -8.44 13.79
N ALA A 8 5.92 -9.69 14.14
CA ALA A 8 5.53 -10.84 13.32
C ALA A 8 4.01 -10.94 13.16
N ASP A 9 3.24 -10.54 14.19
CA ASP A 9 1.78 -10.58 14.21
C ASP A 9 1.12 -9.27 13.70
N ALA A 10 1.92 -8.23 13.41
CA ALA A 10 1.40 -6.96 12.92
C ALA A 10 0.70 -7.13 11.56
N PRO A 11 -0.46 -6.47 11.35
CA PRO A 11 -1.17 -6.53 10.09
C PRO A 11 -0.27 -6.07 8.93
N VAL A 12 -0.41 -6.73 7.80
CA VAL A 12 0.29 -6.39 6.56
C VAL A 12 -0.63 -5.53 5.71
N VAL A 13 -0.20 -4.31 5.38
CA VAL A 13 -1.00 -3.40 4.56
C VAL A 13 -0.33 -3.21 3.20
N VAL A 14 -1.08 -3.48 2.15
CA VAL A 14 -0.64 -3.31 0.75
C VAL A 14 -1.18 -1.99 0.24
N ILE A 15 -0.27 -1.04 -0.01
CA ILE A 15 -0.54 0.29 -0.56
C ILE A 15 -0.01 0.41 -1.99
N GLY A 16 -0.34 1.51 -2.66
CA GLY A 16 0.15 1.80 -4.00
C GLY A 16 -0.95 2.30 -4.93
N PRO A 17 -0.59 2.73 -6.14
CA PRO A 17 -1.53 3.34 -7.07
C PRO A 17 -2.58 2.35 -7.59
N MET A 18 -3.55 2.91 -8.26
CA MET A 18 -4.53 2.17 -9.02
C MET A 18 -3.84 1.36 -10.13
N GLY A 19 -4.27 0.13 -10.36
CA GLY A 19 -3.65 -0.74 -11.36
C GLY A 19 -2.39 -1.50 -10.88
N ALA A 20 -1.82 -1.17 -9.71
CA ALA A 20 -0.65 -1.89 -9.16
C ALA A 20 -0.93 -3.33 -8.69
N GLY A 21 -2.19 -3.77 -8.67
CA GLY A 21 -2.53 -5.17 -8.35
C GLY A 21 -2.67 -5.49 -6.87
N LYS A 22 -2.89 -4.50 -6.00
CA LYS A 22 -2.99 -4.65 -4.53
C LYS A 22 -3.90 -5.79 -4.08
N THR A 23 -5.14 -5.84 -4.58
CA THR A 23 -6.12 -6.89 -4.28
C THR A 23 -5.61 -8.28 -4.68
N SER A 24 -5.02 -8.40 -5.88
CA SER A 24 -4.56 -9.67 -6.42
C SER A 24 -3.31 -10.18 -5.70
N VAL A 25 -2.36 -9.32 -5.41
CA VAL A 25 -1.15 -9.65 -4.62
C VAL A 25 -1.53 -9.94 -3.18
N GLY A 26 -2.27 -9.03 -2.53
CA GLY A 26 -2.66 -9.18 -1.13
C GLY A 26 -3.41 -10.47 -0.84
N LYS A 27 -4.38 -10.84 -1.71
CA LYS A 27 -5.12 -12.12 -1.58
C LYS A 27 -4.20 -13.34 -1.68
N ARG A 28 -3.20 -13.33 -2.57
CA ARG A 28 -2.26 -14.44 -2.72
C ARG A 28 -1.25 -14.52 -1.59
N VAL A 29 -0.76 -13.36 -1.12
CA VAL A 29 0.11 -13.27 0.05
C VAL A 29 -0.61 -13.80 1.29
N ALA A 30 -1.85 -13.38 1.54
CA ALA A 30 -2.67 -13.86 2.65
C ALA A 30 -2.83 -15.39 2.60
N LYS A 31 -3.12 -15.94 1.41
CA LYS A 31 -3.21 -17.40 1.20
C LYS A 31 -1.89 -18.10 1.51
N ALA A 32 -0.76 -17.56 1.08
CA ALA A 32 0.57 -18.14 1.30
C ALA A 32 1.01 -18.09 2.77
N LEU A 33 0.48 -17.13 3.53
CA LEU A 33 0.72 -16.98 4.97
C LEU A 33 -0.32 -17.69 5.84
N GLY A 34 -1.45 -18.15 5.27
CA GLY A 34 -2.53 -18.78 6.04
C GLY A 34 -3.33 -17.78 6.90
N VAL A 35 -3.36 -16.50 6.53
CA VAL A 35 -4.03 -15.45 7.30
C VAL A 35 -5.22 -14.84 6.53
N PRO A 36 -6.14 -14.13 7.22
CA PRO A 36 -7.26 -13.42 6.57
C PRO A 36 -6.79 -12.38 5.55
N PHE A 37 -7.66 -12.13 4.56
CA PHE A 37 -7.49 -11.06 3.58
C PHE A 37 -8.69 -10.11 3.60
N THR A 38 -8.42 -8.80 3.68
CA THR A 38 -9.42 -7.74 3.59
C THR A 38 -9.07 -6.75 2.48
N ASP A 39 -10.05 -6.41 1.65
CA ASP A 39 -9.97 -5.33 0.66
C ASP A 39 -10.94 -4.24 1.10
N THR A 40 -10.42 -3.07 1.49
CA THR A 40 -11.23 -2.00 2.08
C THR A 40 -12.22 -1.39 1.11
N ASP A 41 -11.88 -1.29 -0.20
CA ASP A 41 -12.80 -0.80 -1.22
C ASP A 41 -14.01 -1.75 -1.34
N ARG A 42 -13.78 -3.07 -1.28
CA ARG A 42 -14.86 -4.08 -1.30
C ARG A 42 -15.72 -4.04 -0.05
N VAL A 43 -15.14 -3.76 1.10
CA VAL A 43 -15.91 -3.57 2.34
C VAL A 43 -16.86 -2.38 2.19
N ILE A 44 -16.34 -1.24 1.73
CA ILE A 44 -17.14 -0.02 1.51
C ILE A 44 -18.26 -0.29 0.50
N VAL A 45 -17.95 -0.94 -0.63
CA VAL A 45 -18.97 -1.26 -1.65
C VAL A 45 -20.06 -2.16 -1.11
N ARG A 46 -19.72 -3.14 -0.30
CA ARG A 46 -20.70 -4.06 0.31
C ARG A 46 -21.63 -3.33 1.29
N GLU A 47 -21.11 -2.38 2.05
CA GLU A 47 -21.82 -1.71 3.16
C GLU A 47 -22.56 -0.43 2.73
N HIS A 48 -22.01 0.26 1.73
CA HIS A 48 -22.47 1.61 1.34
C HIS A 48 -22.84 1.74 -0.14
N GLY A 49 -22.70 0.67 -0.93
CA GLY A 49 -22.95 0.69 -2.37
C GLY A 49 -21.74 1.13 -3.20
N PRO A 50 -21.91 1.28 -4.52
CA PRO A 50 -20.83 1.59 -5.46
C PRO A 50 -20.11 2.91 -5.13
N ILE A 51 -18.79 2.90 -5.16
CA ILE A 51 -17.96 4.07 -4.85
C ILE A 51 -18.32 5.31 -5.69
N PRO A 52 -18.59 5.21 -7.02
CA PRO A 52 -19.03 6.36 -7.80
C PRO A 52 -20.31 7.02 -7.26
N GLY A 53 -21.28 6.23 -6.79
CA GLY A 53 -22.49 6.74 -6.16
C GLY A 53 -22.20 7.50 -4.86
N ILE A 54 -21.29 6.97 -4.02
CA ILE A 54 -20.89 7.66 -2.79
C ILE A 54 -20.27 9.04 -3.09
N PHE A 55 -19.41 9.10 -4.12
CA PHE A 55 -18.82 10.38 -4.55
C PHE A 55 -19.88 11.35 -5.07
N ALA A 56 -20.84 10.88 -5.89
CA ALA A 56 -21.89 11.70 -6.45
C ALA A 56 -22.86 12.26 -5.38
N ASP A 57 -23.26 11.40 -4.43
CA ASP A 57 -24.29 11.71 -3.45
C ASP A 57 -23.74 12.44 -2.22
N ARG A 58 -22.49 12.13 -1.79
CA ARG A 58 -21.94 12.54 -0.49
C ARG A 58 -20.60 13.27 -0.59
N GLY A 59 -19.99 13.29 -1.79
CA GLY A 59 -18.70 13.93 -2.05
C GLY A 59 -17.48 13.15 -1.54
N GLU A 60 -16.31 13.61 -1.95
CA GLU A 60 -15.03 12.99 -1.58
C GLU A 60 -14.76 12.94 -0.07
N PRO A 61 -15.02 14.03 0.73
CA PRO A 61 -14.76 13.99 2.17
C PRO A 61 -15.52 12.87 2.89
N ALA A 62 -16.78 12.62 2.52
CA ALA A 62 -17.57 11.53 3.09
C ALA A 62 -17.01 10.16 2.72
N PHE A 63 -16.58 9.96 1.46
CA PHE A 63 -15.90 8.74 1.04
C PHE A 63 -14.60 8.51 1.85
N ARG A 64 -13.77 9.54 2.04
CA ARG A 64 -12.53 9.42 2.82
C ARG A 64 -12.77 9.05 4.28
N ALA A 65 -13.85 9.53 4.88
CA ALA A 65 -14.24 9.14 6.23
C ALA A 65 -14.61 7.64 6.30
N LEU A 66 -15.37 7.14 5.32
CA LEU A 66 -15.71 5.71 5.21
C LEU A 66 -14.45 4.86 4.96
N GLU A 67 -13.54 5.31 4.10
CA GLU A 67 -12.27 4.66 3.82
C GLU A 67 -11.40 4.53 5.08
N ALA A 68 -11.26 5.61 5.86
CA ALA A 68 -10.53 5.59 7.13
C ALA A 68 -11.19 4.65 8.16
N GLN A 69 -12.51 4.59 8.21
CA GLN A 69 -13.23 3.66 9.09
C GLN A 69 -13.00 2.21 8.68
N ALA A 70 -13.09 1.90 7.39
CA ALA A 70 -12.85 0.55 6.86
C ALA A 70 -11.41 0.08 7.12
N VAL A 71 -10.42 0.99 6.97
CA VAL A 71 -9.01 0.70 7.28
C VAL A 71 -8.84 0.37 8.76
N ARG A 72 -9.38 1.17 9.67
CA ARG A 72 -9.30 0.90 11.13
C ARG A 72 -9.92 -0.44 11.50
N ALA A 73 -11.09 -0.76 10.95
CA ALA A 73 -11.76 -2.05 11.19
C ALA A 73 -10.94 -3.24 10.66
N ALA A 74 -10.36 -3.09 9.47
CA ALA A 74 -9.49 -4.12 8.89
C ALA A 74 -8.21 -4.33 9.71
N LEU A 75 -7.59 -3.26 10.20
CA LEU A 75 -6.40 -3.34 11.06
C LEU A 75 -6.70 -4.08 12.38
N ALA A 76 -7.87 -3.88 12.97
CA ALA A 76 -8.30 -4.59 14.17
C ALA A 76 -8.52 -6.09 13.92
N THR A 77 -8.91 -6.48 12.71
CA THR A 77 -9.07 -7.88 12.31
C THR A 77 -7.72 -8.56 12.04
N GLY A 78 -6.71 -7.80 11.60
CA GLY A 78 -5.39 -8.31 11.26
C GLY A 78 -5.33 -8.98 9.88
N GLY A 79 -4.25 -9.74 9.66
CA GLY A 79 -3.99 -10.41 8.37
C GLY A 79 -3.40 -9.49 7.30
N VAL A 80 -3.75 -9.72 6.03
CA VAL A 80 -3.31 -8.88 4.89
C VAL A 80 -4.45 -7.99 4.43
N ILE A 81 -4.18 -6.69 4.31
CA ILE A 81 -5.17 -5.66 4.01
C ILE A 81 -4.74 -4.93 2.72
N ALA A 82 -5.58 -4.92 1.70
CA ALA A 82 -5.42 -4.04 0.56
C ALA A 82 -6.28 -2.78 0.76
N VAL A 83 -5.64 -1.62 0.70
CA VAL A 83 -6.34 -0.33 0.86
C VAL A 83 -6.52 0.39 -0.47
N GLY A 84 -7.53 1.27 -0.55
CA GLY A 84 -7.74 2.14 -1.70
C GLY A 84 -6.49 2.98 -2.03
N GLY A 85 -6.25 3.28 -3.31
CA GLY A 85 -5.06 4.05 -3.70
C GLY A 85 -5.02 5.47 -3.12
N GLY A 86 -6.15 6.02 -2.71
CA GLY A 86 -6.23 7.33 -2.04
C GLY A 86 -6.25 7.27 -0.51
N ALA A 87 -6.35 6.11 0.10
CA ALA A 87 -6.48 5.97 1.55
C ALA A 87 -5.35 6.67 2.33
N VAL A 88 -4.14 6.63 1.79
CA VAL A 88 -2.95 7.24 2.41
C VAL A 88 -2.95 8.77 2.40
N THR A 89 -3.83 9.42 1.63
CA THR A 89 -3.93 10.89 1.62
C THR A 89 -4.58 11.44 2.89
N HIS A 90 -5.37 10.62 3.59
CA HIS A 90 -6.04 11.03 4.83
C HIS A 90 -5.12 10.85 6.05
N ALA A 91 -4.99 11.90 6.87
CA ALA A 91 -4.07 11.90 8.03
C ALA A 91 -4.40 10.79 9.04
N ASP A 92 -5.69 10.59 9.35
CA ASP A 92 -6.13 9.54 10.29
C ASP A 92 -5.78 8.14 9.80
N THR A 93 -5.83 7.92 8.47
CA THR A 93 -5.42 6.65 7.88
C THR A 93 -3.93 6.45 8.07
N ARG A 94 -3.09 7.45 7.76
CA ARG A 94 -1.63 7.35 7.97
C ARG A 94 -1.30 7.07 9.44
N GLN A 95 -1.96 7.75 10.37
CA GLN A 95 -1.79 7.51 11.79
C GLN A 95 -2.18 6.07 12.18
N ALA A 96 -3.29 5.56 11.67
CA ALA A 96 -3.74 4.20 11.94
C ALA A 96 -2.76 3.14 11.41
N LEU A 97 -2.05 3.43 10.32
CA LEU A 97 -1.07 2.53 9.70
C LEU A 97 0.26 2.41 10.47
N SER A 98 0.53 3.26 11.46
CA SER A 98 1.83 3.35 12.16
C SER A 98 2.32 2.04 12.81
N GLY A 99 1.41 1.11 13.13
CA GLY A 99 1.73 -0.20 13.69
C GLY A 99 1.71 -1.35 12.68
N ALA A 100 1.48 -1.07 11.39
CA ALA A 100 1.36 -2.08 10.35
C ALA A 100 2.68 -2.30 9.61
N ARG A 101 2.83 -3.46 8.96
CA ARG A 101 3.91 -3.75 8.00
C ARG A 101 3.44 -3.34 6.61
N ILE A 102 4.08 -2.33 6.02
CA ILE A 102 3.57 -1.69 4.80
C ILE A 102 4.36 -2.11 3.57
N VAL A 103 3.65 -2.71 2.61
CA VAL A 103 4.15 -3.10 1.28
C VAL A 103 3.63 -2.11 0.25
N LEU A 104 4.51 -1.37 -0.39
CA LEU A 104 4.19 -0.52 -1.53
C LEU A 104 4.32 -1.33 -2.81
N LEU A 105 3.24 -1.45 -3.57
CA LEU A 105 3.30 -1.94 -4.93
C LEU A 105 3.38 -0.77 -5.89
N THR A 106 4.41 -0.78 -6.74
CA THR A 106 4.55 0.18 -7.84
C THR A 106 4.17 -0.45 -9.18
N VAL A 107 3.89 0.39 -10.16
CA VAL A 107 3.59 -0.01 -11.52
C VAL A 107 3.95 1.13 -12.46
N SER A 108 4.52 0.81 -13.63
CA SER A 108 4.84 1.83 -14.64
C SER A 108 3.58 2.32 -15.37
N PRO A 109 3.59 3.55 -15.92
CA PRO A 109 2.48 4.09 -16.71
C PRO A 109 2.07 3.18 -17.86
N GLU A 110 3.03 2.60 -18.59
CA GLU A 110 2.78 1.71 -19.72
C GLU A 110 2.10 0.41 -19.27
N ALA A 111 2.54 -0.16 -18.13
CA ALA A 111 1.96 -1.39 -17.63
C ALA A 111 0.57 -1.18 -17.02
N VAL A 112 0.27 0.02 -16.52
CA VAL A 112 -1.04 0.31 -15.96
C VAL A 112 -2.06 0.70 -17.03
N ALA A 113 -1.64 1.30 -18.15
CA ALA A 113 -2.54 1.74 -19.22
C ALA A 113 -3.49 0.61 -19.67
N ASP A 114 -2.92 -0.59 -19.95
CA ASP A 114 -3.70 -1.77 -20.34
C ASP A 114 -4.63 -2.28 -19.23
N ARG A 115 -4.25 -2.09 -17.97
CA ARG A 115 -5.00 -2.59 -16.80
C ARG A 115 -6.17 -1.70 -16.40
N ILE A 116 -6.12 -0.42 -16.75
CA ILE A 116 -7.17 0.55 -16.43
C ILE A 116 -8.08 0.90 -17.61
N ALA A 117 -7.70 0.49 -18.83
CA ALA A 117 -8.53 0.64 -20.01
C ALA A 117 -9.91 0.03 -19.77
N GLY A 118 -10.97 0.80 -19.98
CA GLY A 118 -12.36 0.36 -19.78
C GLY A 118 -12.82 0.25 -18.31
N SER A 119 -12.06 0.81 -17.36
CA SER A 119 -12.49 0.80 -15.95
C SER A 119 -13.38 2.01 -15.62
N ASP A 120 -14.51 1.77 -14.95
CA ASP A 120 -15.44 2.80 -14.44
C ASP A 120 -14.88 3.49 -13.18
N ARG A 121 -13.73 4.18 -13.32
CA ARG A 121 -13.07 4.83 -12.18
C ARG A 121 -13.23 6.35 -12.27
N PRO A 122 -13.96 7.00 -11.33
CA PRO A 122 -14.30 8.42 -11.41
C PRO A 122 -13.10 9.34 -11.59
N LEU A 123 -11.98 9.04 -10.91
CA LEU A 123 -10.76 9.85 -10.96
C LEU A 123 -10.00 9.77 -12.30
N LEU A 124 -10.36 8.83 -13.18
CA LEU A 124 -9.74 8.66 -14.50
C LEU A 124 -10.69 9.01 -15.65
N ALA A 125 -11.94 9.34 -15.36
CA ALA A 125 -12.98 9.51 -16.37
C ALA A 125 -12.65 10.55 -17.46
N ASN A 126 -11.84 11.57 -17.13
CA ASN A 126 -11.57 12.70 -18.03
C ASN A 126 -10.09 12.88 -18.40
N GLY A 127 -9.19 11.94 -18.13
CA GLY A 127 -7.76 12.17 -18.39
C GLY A 127 -6.91 10.89 -18.58
N GLY A 128 -7.52 9.71 -18.51
CA GLY A 128 -6.82 8.46 -18.78
C GLY A 128 -5.49 8.29 -18.02
N ILE A 129 -4.42 8.00 -18.77
CA ILE A 129 -3.10 7.75 -18.17
C ILE A 129 -2.45 9.03 -17.62
N ASP A 130 -2.70 10.19 -18.20
CA ASP A 130 -2.12 11.46 -17.74
C ASP A 130 -2.72 11.85 -16.38
N ALA A 131 -4.03 11.68 -16.20
CA ALA A 131 -4.68 11.86 -14.90
C ALA A 131 -4.15 10.86 -13.87
N TRP A 132 -3.90 9.62 -14.27
CA TRP A 132 -3.28 8.62 -13.40
C TRP A 132 -1.89 9.04 -12.97
N GLN A 133 -1.05 9.52 -13.89
CA GLN A 133 0.31 9.98 -13.62
C GLN A 133 0.30 11.16 -12.62
N THR A 134 -0.55 12.16 -12.86
CA THR A 134 -0.71 13.30 -11.95
C THR A 134 -1.06 12.83 -10.53
N ILE A 135 -2.05 11.95 -10.39
CA ILE A 135 -2.45 11.39 -9.09
C ILE A 135 -1.30 10.58 -8.45
N MET A 136 -0.52 9.85 -9.25
CA MET A 136 0.62 9.10 -8.77
C MET A 136 1.71 10.02 -8.22
N ASP A 137 2.06 11.08 -8.97
CA ASP A 137 3.09 12.05 -8.59
C ASP A 137 2.73 12.79 -7.30
N GLU A 138 1.47 13.20 -7.14
CA GLU A 138 0.96 13.81 -5.91
C GLU A 138 1.09 12.91 -4.69
N ARG A 139 1.05 11.57 -4.87
CA ARG A 139 1.06 10.60 -3.76
C ARG A 139 2.40 9.92 -3.56
N ALA A 140 3.34 10.07 -4.50
CA ALA A 140 4.60 9.35 -4.50
C ALA A 140 5.39 9.53 -3.19
N ALA A 141 5.50 10.77 -2.70
CA ALA A 141 6.19 11.07 -1.44
C ALA A 141 5.53 10.37 -0.25
N THR A 142 4.19 10.42 -0.15
CA THR A 142 3.43 9.76 0.93
C THR A 142 3.56 8.24 0.86
N TYR A 143 3.53 7.65 -0.33
CA TYR A 143 3.76 6.22 -0.47
C TYR A 143 5.17 5.81 -0.02
N ALA A 144 6.19 6.58 -0.43
CA ALA A 144 7.58 6.30 -0.07
C ALA A 144 7.84 6.44 1.44
N GLU A 145 7.24 7.45 2.08
CA GLU A 145 7.35 7.67 3.54
C GLU A 145 6.76 6.50 4.34
N LEU A 146 5.64 5.94 3.90
CA LEU A 146 4.95 4.87 4.61
C LEU A 146 5.54 3.49 4.34
N ALA A 147 6.21 3.29 3.22
CA ALA A 147 6.63 1.97 2.75
C ALA A 147 7.77 1.38 3.57
N HIS A 148 7.62 0.13 4.02
CA HIS A 148 8.72 -0.66 4.58
C HIS A 148 9.43 -1.51 3.52
N VAL A 149 8.72 -1.86 2.44
CA VAL A 149 9.27 -2.50 1.24
C VAL A 149 8.54 -2.01 0.00
N VAL A 150 9.27 -1.89 -1.10
CA VAL A 150 8.73 -1.49 -2.41
C VAL A 150 8.90 -2.65 -3.40
N VAL A 151 7.81 -3.05 -4.06
CA VAL A 151 7.81 -4.14 -5.02
C VAL A 151 7.18 -3.69 -6.33
N ASP A 152 7.94 -3.73 -7.41
CA ASP A 152 7.45 -3.41 -8.76
C ASP A 152 6.61 -4.55 -9.35
N THR A 153 5.46 -4.20 -9.92
CA THR A 153 4.53 -5.14 -10.55
C THR A 153 4.40 -4.96 -12.05
N SER A 154 5.18 -4.09 -12.67
CA SER A 154 5.01 -3.64 -14.06
C SER A 154 5.02 -4.79 -15.06
N ARG A 155 6.10 -5.55 -15.13
CA ARG A 155 6.34 -6.62 -16.12
C ARG A 155 6.76 -7.94 -15.49
N ARG A 156 6.35 -8.19 -14.27
CA ARG A 156 6.74 -9.38 -13.51
C ARG A 156 5.57 -10.36 -13.36
N PRO A 157 5.84 -11.68 -13.47
CA PRO A 157 4.84 -12.69 -13.14
C PRO A 157 4.32 -12.49 -11.70
N MET A 158 3.01 -12.63 -11.52
CA MET A 158 2.36 -12.45 -10.21
C MET A 158 2.96 -13.35 -9.12
N SER A 159 3.37 -14.57 -9.46
CA SER A 159 4.04 -15.48 -8.52
C SER A 159 5.32 -14.88 -7.95
N ARG A 160 6.15 -14.27 -8.79
CA ARG A 160 7.41 -13.64 -8.36
C ARG A 160 7.18 -12.44 -7.44
N VAL A 161 6.16 -11.63 -7.74
CA VAL A 161 5.76 -10.52 -6.87
C VAL A 161 5.32 -11.03 -5.50
N VAL A 162 4.50 -12.08 -5.47
CA VAL A 162 4.03 -12.70 -4.23
C VAL A 162 5.17 -13.32 -3.44
N ASP A 163 6.06 -14.08 -4.12
CA ASP A 163 7.23 -14.71 -3.48
C ASP A 163 8.14 -13.67 -2.82
N GLU A 164 8.38 -12.53 -3.48
CA GLU A 164 9.20 -11.44 -2.93
C GLU A 164 8.57 -10.84 -1.67
N VAL A 165 7.27 -10.53 -1.70
CA VAL A 165 6.55 -10.02 -0.54
C VAL A 165 6.59 -11.02 0.61
N VAL A 166 6.31 -12.30 0.35
CA VAL A 166 6.31 -13.36 1.38
C VAL A 166 7.71 -13.56 1.97
N THR A 167 8.75 -13.53 1.13
CA THR A 167 10.14 -13.65 1.58
C THR A 167 10.51 -12.50 2.50
N TRP A 168 10.17 -11.25 2.11
CA TRP A 168 10.39 -10.09 2.95
C TRP A 168 9.64 -10.20 4.28
N LEU A 169 8.36 -10.57 4.26
CA LEU A 169 7.55 -10.72 5.47
C LEU A 169 8.12 -11.76 6.44
N ARG A 170 8.74 -12.81 5.94
CA ARG A 170 9.39 -13.85 6.75
C ARG A 170 10.75 -13.42 7.30
N SER A 171 11.53 -12.66 6.53
CA SER A 171 12.83 -12.14 6.97
C SER A 171 12.72 -11.00 7.98
N ASP A 172 11.74 -10.11 7.80
CA ASP A 172 11.48 -8.96 8.68
C ASP A 172 10.92 -9.40 10.06
N ALA A 173 10.39 -10.61 10.16
CA ALA A 173 10.01 -11.20 11.46
C ALA A 173 11.23 -11.45 12.37
N GLY A 174 12.46 -11.40 11.84
CA GLY A 174 13.71 -11.64 12.57
C GLY A 174 14.66 -10.43 12.67
N THR A 175 14.31 -9.25 12.14
CA THR A 175 15.25 -8.11 12.12
C THR A 175 14.61 -6.83 12.62
N THR A 176 15.04 -6.38 13.81
CA THR A 176 14.77 -5.03 14.33
C THR A 176 15.77 -4.06 13.70
N ALA A 177 15.46 -3.47 12.56
CA ALA A 177 16.22 -2.34 12.00
C ALA A 177 15.45 -1.04 12.25
N ALA A 178 16.02 -0.17 13.08
CA ALA A 178 15.55 1.19 13.26
C ALA A 178 15.70 1.99 11.94
N PRO A 179 14.75 2.85 11.58
CA PRO A 179 14.92 3.74 10.44
C PRO A 179 15.99 4.80 10.76
N GLY A 180 16.99 4.92 9.91
CA GLY A 180 17.91 6.06 9.88
C GLY A 180 19.25 5.86 10.54
N SER A 181 20.19 5.23 9.84
CA SER A 181 21.62 5.45 10.04
C SER A 181 22.30 5.61 8.67
N THR A 182 22.27 6.83 8.18
CA THR A 182 23.15 7.24 7.07
C THR A 182 24.58 7.22 7.61
N THR A 183 25.34 6.20 7.26
CA THR A 183 26.78 6.14 7.57
C THR A 183 27.50 7.09 6.62
N THR A 184 27.78 8.30 7.08
CA THR A 184 28.70 9.21 6.40
C THR A 184 30.12 8.72 6.69
N SER A 185 30.72 8.03 5.75
CA SER A 185 32.15 7.70 5.79
C SER A 185 32.97 8.96 5.51
N THR A 186 33.44 9.60 6.55
CA THR A 186 34.46 10.67 6.45
C THR A 186 35.82 10.01 6.29
N THR A 187 36.33 10.01 5.08
CA THR A 187 37.73 9.65 4.81
C THR A 187 38.60 10.84 5.21
N SER A 188 39.23 10.76 6.37
CA SER A 188 40.28 11.67 6.76
C SER A 188 41.57 11.26 6.05
N THR A 189 42.00 12.07 5.09
CA THR A 189 43.34 11.99 4.53
C THR A 189 44.28 12.78 5.44
N GLU A 190 45.05 12.06 6.23
CA GLU A 190 46.15 12.62 7.01
C GLU A 190 47.39 12.65 6.12
N GLY A 191 47.83 13.84 5.81
CA GLY A 191 49.11 14.12 5.15
C GLY A 191 50.05 14.73 6.14
N ALA A 192 51.22 14.12 6.28
CA ALA A 192 52.41 14.70 6.89
C ALA A 192 53.64 14.09 6.24
N PRO A 193 54.79 14.63 6.43
CA PRO A 193 55.26 16.03 6.46
C PRO A 193 56.07 16.39 5.20
#